data_a07dab822ea8e76cd1d08a7634a1739c
#
_entry.id   a07dab822ea8e76cd1d08a7634a1739c
#
_cell.length_a   1.000
_cell.length_b   1.000
_cell.length_c   1.000
_cell.angle_alpha   90.00
_cell.angle_beta   90.00
_cell.angle_gamma   90.00
#
_symmetry.space_group_name_H-M   'P 1'
#
loop_
_entity.id
_entity.type
_entity.pdbx_description
1 polymer ?
#
loop_
_entity_poly.entity_id
_entity_poly.type
_entity_poly.pdbx_seq_one_letter_code
_entity_poly.pdbx_strand_id
1 'polypeptide(L)'
;MRQTPEPAHPSSPASVAALPPPPALPDNAALFLDVDGCLLPFAPRPDAVHVPPALVDRLLALQAQLGGALALVSGRSVATLDELFAPAIFTAAGLHGVERRRAGQALGTRDVPPGLARVRDAAVRLAQDHPGALVEDKGLALGLHWRMAPDASKAATGAALRAFAAGALTGLPEYQLQPGDHVIELRPRHADKGSAILAFLEEPPFAGRVPVFAGDDLTDEPGFAAVEAHGGISILVGDRTGSAARFHLDSPAAVHRWLGVPADPSLPETAR
;
A
#
# COMPACT_ATOMS: atom_id res chain seq x y z
N MET A 1 36.65 -42.62 -19.68
CA MET A 1 35.47 -42.18 -18.91
C MET A 1 35.61 -40.68 -18.67
N ARG A 2 34.82 -39.87 -19.35
CA ARG A 2 34.80 -38.41 -19.14
C ARG A 2 33.60 -38.14 -18.23
N GLN A 3 33.85 -37.60 -17.02
CA GLN A 3 32.81 -37.13 -16.10
C GLN A 3 32.17 -35.86 -16.69
N THR A 4 30.87 -35.88 -16.89
CA THR A 4 30.05 -34.71 -17.20
C THR A 4 29.91 -33.87 -15.95
N PRO A 5 30.05 -32.53 -15.98
CA PRO A 5 29.84 -31.68 -14.84
C PRO A 5 28.33 -31.60 -14.52
N GLU A 6 28.01 -31.73 -13.25
CA GLU A 6 26.69 -31.58 -12.65
C GLU A 6 26.20 -30.13 -12.81
N PRO A 7 24.93 -29.89 -13.19
CA PRO A 7 24.43 -28.53 -13.33
C PRO A 7 24.33 -27.84 -11.98
N ALA A 8 24.87 -26.64 -11.90
CA ALA A 8 24.78 -25.79 -10.72
C ALA A 8 23.31 -25.54 -10.33
N HIS A 9 22.95 -25.85 -9.09
CA HIS A 9 21.65 -25.51 -8.53
C HIS A 9 21.47 -23.98 -8.50
N PRO A 10 20.29 -23.43 -8.85
CA PRO A 10 20.03 -22.02 -8.71
C PRO A 10 20.08 -21.65 -7.21
N SER A 11 20.83 -20.60 -6.89
CA SER A 11 20.94 -20.02 -5.57
C SER A 11 19.54 -19.73 -4.99
N SER A 12 19.30 -20.23 -3.78
CA SER A 12 18.07 -19.96 -3.01
C SER A 12 17.82 -18.44 -2.91
N PRO A 13 16.56 -17.98 -3.00
CA PRO A 13 16.25 -16.56 -2.79
C PRO A 13 16.73 -16.12 -1.42
N ALA A 14 17.39 -14.97 -1.36
CA ALA A 14 17.92 -14.40 -0.12
C ALA A 14 16.79 -14.27 0.92
N SER A 15 17.04 -14.75 2.13
CA SER A 15 16.14 -14.61 3.27
C SER A 15 16.03 -13.14 3.68
N VAL A 16 14.86 -12.66 4.07
CA VAL A 16 14.63 -11.29 4.59
C VAL A 16 15.57 -10.95 5.76
N ALA A 17 15.93 -11.94 6.55
CA ALA A 17 16.91 -11.82 7.63
C ALA A 17 18.33 -11.37 7.18
N ALA A 18 18.56 -11.24 5.87
CA ALA A 18 19.83 -10.78 5.30
C ALA A 18 19.88 -9.27 4.98
N LEU A 19 18.76 -8.54 5.06
CA LEU A 19 18.75 -7.10 4.80
C LEU A 19 19.15 -6.32 6.07
N PRO A 20 20.03 -5.28 5.94
CA PRO A 20 20.41 -4.46 7.07
C PRO A 20 19.27 -3.53 7.53
N PRO A 21 19.29 -3.05 8.79
CA PRO A 21 18.37 -2.01 9.23
C PRO A 21 18.63 -0.70 8.45
N PRO A 22 17.58 0.13 8.25
CA PRO A 22 17.75 1.39 7.55
C PRO A 22 18.64 2.36 8.35
N PRO A 23 19.35 3.27 7.67
CA PRO A 23 20.02 4.37 8.32
C PRO A 23 19.02 5.31 9.01
N ALA A 24 19.52 6.26 9.81
CA ALA A 24 18.70 7.34 10.31
C ALA A 24 18.08 8.13 9.16
N LEU A 25 16.87 8.66 9.37
CA LEU A 25 16.18 9.45 8.35
C LEU A 25 17.01 10.70 8.02
N PRO A 26 17.35 10.94 6.73
CA PRO A 26 18.09 12.13 6.34
C PRO A 26 17.29 13.43 6.59
N ASP A 27 17.97 14.51 6.97
CA ASP A 27 17.33 15.82 7.18
C ASP A 27 16.68 16.38 5.92
N ASN A 28 17.19 16.02 4.74
CA ASN A 28 16.64 16.40 3.44
C ASN A 28 15.79 15.28 2.80
N ALA A 29 15.21 14.40 3.58
CA ALA A 29 14.37 13.33 3.05
C ALA A 29 13.09 13.85 2.39
N ALA A 30 12.65 13.15 1.34
CA ALA A 30 11.27 13.07 0.87
C ALA A 30 10.70 11.75 1.38
N LEU A 31 9.93 11.81 2.45
CA LEU A 31 9.46 10.62 3.18
C LEU A 31 8.10 10.16 2.67
N PHE A 32 8.03 8.93 2.20
CA PHE A 32 6.83 8.23 1.76
C PHE A 32 6.59 7.03 2.68
N LEU A 33 5.36 6.85 3.14
CA LEU A 33 5.02 5.80 4.08
C LEU A 33 3.75 5.09 3.62
N ASP A 34 3.81 3.77 3.49
CA ASP A 34 2.60 2.97 3.42
C ASP A 34 1.92 2.91 4.80
N VAL A 35 0.64 2.53 4.81
CA VAL A 35 -0.18 2.61 6.02
C VAL A 35 -0.42 1.22 6.61
N ASP A 36 -1.15 0.36 5.90
CA ASP A 36 -1.52 -0.96 6.40
C ASP A 36 -0.36 -1.93 6.29
N GLY A 37 0.04 -2.56 7.38
CA GLY A 37 1.22 -3.45 7.44
C GLY A 37 2.54 -2.69 7.66
N CYS A 38 2.59 -1.39 7.39
CA CYS A 38 3.78 -0.54 7.54
C CYS A 38 3.67 0.39 8.76
N LEU A 39 2.81 1.41 8.73
CA LEU A 39 2.56 2.30 9.87
C LEU A 39 1.62 1.68 10.90
N LEU A 40 0.67 0.88 10.45
CA LEU A 40 -0.37 0.29 11.28
C LEU A 40 -0.40 -1.23 11.06
N PRO A 41 -0.57 -2.03 12.11
CA PRO A 41 -0.73 -3.47 11.96
C PRO A 41 -2.02 -3.78 11.20
N PHE A 42 -2.02 -4.90 10.47
CA PHE A 42 -3.25 -5.39 9.82
C PHE A 42 -4.33 -5.65 10.87
N ALA A 43 -5.51 -5.10 10.64
CA ALA A 43 -6.69 -5.41 11.43
C ALA A 43 -7.59 -6.43 10.69
N PRO A 44 -8.37 -7.24 11.42
CA PRO A 44 -9.31 -8.19 10.82
C PRO A 44 -10.37 -7.52 9.93
N ARG A 45 -10.64 -6.25 10.19
CA ARG A 45 -11.59 -5.41 9.43
C ARG A 45 -10.96 -4.03 9.18
N PRO A 46 -11.20 -3.44 8.01
CA PRO A 46 -10.65 -2.12 7.65
C PRO A 46 -11.06 -0.99 8.62
N ASP A 47 -12.26 -1.11 9.21
CA ASP A 47 -12.82 -0.16 10.18
C ASP A 47 -12.35 -0.37 11.63
N ALA A 48 -11.61 -1.45 11.89
CA ALA A 48 -11.08 -1.77 13.22
C ALA A 48 -9.63 -1.28 13.44
N VAL A 49 -9.09 -0.52 12.47
CA VAL A 49 -7.73 0.02 12.57
C VAL A 49 -7.74 1.23 13.50
N HIS A 50 -6.83 1.22 14.48
CA HIS A 50 -6.63 2.33 15.42
C HIS A 50 -5.29 3.00 15.17
N VAL A 51 -5.30 4.33 15.02
CA VAL A 51 -4.09 5.13 14.90
C VAL A 51 -3.72 5.69 16.27
N PRO A 52 -2.56 5.34 16.84
CA PRO A 52 -2.11 5.92 18.10
C PRO A 52 -1.92 7.43 17.96
N PRO A 53 -2.43 8.26 18.90
CA PRO A 53 -2.23 9.71 18.87
C PRO A 53 -0.75 10.12 18.79
N ALA A 54 0.13 9.40 19.50
CA ALA A 54 1.58 9.65 19.47
C ALA A 54 2.19 9.46 18.07
N LEU A 55 1.64 8.56 17.24
CA LEU A 55 2.03 8.40 15.84
C LEU A 55 1.64 9.63 15.02
N VAL A 56 0.39 10.11 15.17
CA VAL A 56 -0.09 11.31 14.47
C VAL A 56 0.78 12.51 14.82
N ASP A 57 1.02 12.76 16.11
CA ASP A 57 1.85 13.85 16.59
C ASP A 57 3.28 13.77 16.01
N ARG A 58 3.84 12.57 15.98
CA ARG A 58 5.18 12.37 15.39
C ARG A 58 5.22 12.60 13.89
N LEU A 59 4.23 12.13 13.16
CA LEU A 59 4.14 12.37 11.71
C LEU A 59 3.98 13.85 11.38
N LEU A 60 3.19 14.60 12.16
CA LEU A 60 3.07 16.06 12.04
C LEU A 60 4.40 16.76 12.33
N ALA A 61 5.12 16.33 13.36
CA ALA A 61 6.44 16.88 13.67
C ALA A 61 7.45 16.59 12.55
N LEU A 62 7.46 15.38 11.99
CA LEU A 62 8.29 15.00 10.84
C LEU A 62 7.91 15.80 9.58
N GLN A 63 6.62 15.97 9.32
CA GLN A 63 6.15 16.80 8.20
C GLN A 63 6.68 18.23 8.33
N ALA A 64 6.64 18.82 9.53
CA ALA A 64 7.18 20.15 9.78
C ALA A 64 8.72 20.19 9.61
N GLN A 65 9.45 19.23 10.19
CA GLN A 65 10.91 19.09 10.08
C GLN A 65 11.38 18.95 8.63
N LEU A 66 10.65 18.19 7.83
CA LEU A 66 10.93 17.97 6.41
C LEU A 66 10.34 19.07 5.51
N GLY A 67 9.85 20.18 6.06
CA GLY A 67 9.28 21.28 5.27
C GLY A 67 8.07 20.88 4.42
N GLY A 68 7.28 19.91 4.90
CA GLY A 68 6.12 19.37 4.19
C GLY A 68 6.40 18.14 3.31
N ALA A 69 7.65 17.68 3.18
CA ALA A 69 8.02 16.56 2.32
C ALA A 69 7.78 15.18 2.98
N LEU A 70 6.56 14.97 3.48
CA LEU A 70 6.04 13.70 3.98
C LEU A 70 4.72 13.39 3.28
N ALA A 71 4.56 12.18 2.74
CA ALA A 71 3.33 11.71 2.14
C ALA A 71 2.97 10.29 2.56
N LEU A 72 1.67 10.04 2.76
CA LEU A 72 1.11 8.69 2.90
C LEU A 72 0.82 8.11 1.51
N VAL A 73 1.19 6.85 1.27
CA VAL A 73 1.01 6.19 -0.05
C VAL A 73 0.35 4.84 0.19
N SER A 74 -0.96 4.75 -0.03
CA SER A 74 -1.76 3.62 0.44
C SER A 74 -2.72 3.05 -0.62
N GLY A 75 -3.17 1.82 -0.40
CA GLY A 75 -4.32 1.23 -1.11
C GLY A 75 -5.68 1.80 -0.66
N ARG A 76 -5.72 2.49 0.48
CA ARG A 76 -6.92 3.21 0.94
C ARG A 76 -7.17 4.45 0.09
N SER A 77 -8.43 4.88 0.01
CA SER A 77 -8.73 6.19 -0.59
C SER A 77 -8.19 7.34 0.26
N VAL A 78 -7.93 8.49 -0.35
CA VAL A 78 -7.50 9.70 0.38
C VAL A 78 -8.54 10.11 1.43
N ALA A 79 -9.83 9.96 1.13
CA ALA A 79 -10.90 10.23 2.09
C ALA A 79 -10.81 9.33 3.33
N THR A 80 -10.57 8.02 3.13
CA THR A 80 -10.39 7.08 4.25
C THR A 80 -9.12 7.39 5.06
N LEU A 81 -8.03 7.85 4.41
CA LEU A 81 -6.84 8.29 5.12
C LEU A 81 -7.12 9.54 5.99
N ASP A 82 -7.90 10.50 5.48
CA ASP A 82 -8.30 11.68 6.24
C ASP A 82 -9.13 11.33 7.48
N GLU A 83 -10.09 10.41 7.34
CA GLU A 83 -10.89 9.90 8.46
C GLU A 83 -10.01 9.19 9.49
N LEU A 84 -9.08 8.36 9.02
CA LEU A 84 -8.21 7.53 9.88
C LEU A 84 -7.24 8.37 10.71
N PHE A 85 -6.66 9.42 10.12
CA PHE A 85 -5.68 10.28 10.77
C PHE A 85 -6.27 11.58 11.34
N ALA A 86 -7.59 11.74 11.31
CA ALA A 86 -8.25 12.96 11.77
C ALA A 86 -7.81 13.36 13.21
N PRO A 87 -7.62 14.67 13.49
CA PRO A 87 -7.86 15.82 12.61
C PRO A 87 -6.69 16.20 11.68
N ALA A 88 -5.62 15.42 11.65
CA ALA A 88 -4.45 15.69 10.81
C ALA A 88 -4.74 15.41 9.33
N ILE A 89 -4.25 16.28 8.45
CA ILE A 89 -4.36 16.13 7.00
C ILE A 89 -2.95 16.05 6.41
N PHE A 90 -2.62 14.92 5.82
CA PHE A 90 -1.32 14.69 5.19
C PHE A 90 -1.39 14.83 3.67
N THR A 91 -0.25 15.14 3.03
CA THR A 91 -0.07 14.82 1.61
C THR A 91 -0.26 13.32 1.44
N ALA A 92 -1.04 12.92 0.44
CA ALA A 92 -1.39 11.50 0.29
C ALA A 92 -1.55 11.08 -1.18
N ALA A 93 -1.17 9.83 -1.46
CA ALA A 93 -1.60 9.09 -2.62
C ALA A 93 -2.46 7.90 -2.16
N GLY A 94 -3.73 7.90 -2.57
CA GLY A 94 -4.69 6.84 -2.29
C GLY A 94 -4.89 5.92 -3.49
N LEU A 95 -5.57 4.79 -3.27
CA LEU A 95 -5.91 3.80 -4.29
C LEU A 95 -4.68 3.38 -5.10
N HIS A 96 -3.56 3.10 -4.41
CA HIS A 96 -2.27 2.75 -5.02
C HIS A 96 -1.74 3.80 -6.01
N GLY A 97 -2.04 5.10 -5.81
CA GLY A 97 -1.56 6.19 -6.68
C GLY A 97 -2.59 6.72 -7.68
N VAL A 98 -3.80 6.16 -7.71
CA VAL A 98 -4.91 6.69 -8.55
C VAL A 98 -5.33 8.08 -8.09
N GLU A 99 -5.39 8.27 -6.77
CA GLU A 99 -5.66 9.55 -6.13
C GLU A 99 -4.37 10.18 -5.64
N ARG A 100 -4.20 11.48 -5.83
CA ARG A 100 -3.06 12.22 -5.30
C ARG A 100 -3.47 13.61 -4.85
N ARG A 101 -3.09 13.97 -3.62
CA ARG A 101 -3.40 15.28 -3.03
C ARG A 101 -2.24 15.76 -2.17
N ARG A 102 -1.93 17.05 -2.25
CA ARG A 102 -1.06 17.72 -1.26
C ARG A 102 -1.87 18.14 -0.04
N ALA A 103 -1.24 18.18 1.13
CA ALA A 103 -1.87 18.69 2.34
C ALA A 103 -2.39 20.12 2.13
N GLY A 104 -3.61 20.38 2.60
CA GLY A 104 -4.27 21.66 2.44
C GLY A 104 -4.86 21.94 1.05
N GLN A 105 -4.74 21.02 0.10
CA GLN A 105 -5.40 21.13 -1.22
C GLN A 105 -6.61 20.20 -1.29
N ALA A 106 -7.58 20.56 -2.13
CA ALA A 106 -8.67 19.64 -2.45
C ALA A 106 -8.14 18.45 -3.27
N LEU A 107 -8.72 17.27 -3.07
CA LEU A 107 -8.52 16.15 -3.96
C LEU A 107 -9.05 16.53 -5.34
N GLY A 108 -8.20 16.40 -6.37
CA GLY A 108 -8.66 16.59 -7.76
C GLY A 108 -9.76 15.58 -8.07
N THR A 109 -10.91 16.06 -8.51
CA THR A 109 -12.00 15.19 -8.97
C THR A 109 -11.58 14.52 -10.26
N ARG A 110 -11.63 13.19 -10.30
CA ARG A 110 -11.59 12.43 -11.55
C ARG A 110 -12.98 11.90 -11.81
N ASP A 111 -13.46 12.06 -13.04
CA ASP A 111 -14.74 11.49 -13.44
C ASP A 111 -14.66 9.96 -13.41
N VAL A 112 -15.62 9.33 -12.74
CA VAL A 112 -15.76 7.88 -12.76
C VAL A 112 -16.12 7.43 -14.17
N PRO A 113 -15.33 6.58 -14.83
CA PRO A 113 -15.66 6.12 -16.18
C PRO A 113 -17.05 5.46 -16.19
N PRO A 114 -17.93 5.80 -17.17
CA PRO A 114 -19.27 5.20 -17.25
C PRO A 114 -19.24 3.67 -17.32
N GLY A 115 -18.15 3.11 -17.86
CA GLY A 115 -17.91 1.66 -17.86
C GLY A 115 -17.78 1.10 -16.44
N LEU A 116 -17.03 1.76 -15.55
CA LEU A 116 -16.83 1.31 -14.17
C LEU A 116 -18.13 1.35 -13.37
N ALA A 117 -18.95 2.39 -13.54
CA ALA A 117 -20.25 2.48 -12.88
C ALA A 117 -21.16 1.28 -13.25
N ARG A 118 -21.21 0.91 -14.54
CA ARG A 118 -21.96 -0.29 -14.98
C ARG A 118 -21.40 -1.59 -14.41
N VAL A 119 -20.08 -1.72 -14.34
CA VAL A 119 -19.43 -2.89 -13.74
C VAL A 119 -19.73 -2.97 -12.25
N ARG A 120 -19.67 -1.85 -11.52
CA ARG A 120 -20.05 -1.79 -10.10
C ARG A 120 -21.48 -2.30 -9.88
N ASP A 121 -22.45 -1.78 -10.64
CA ASP A 121 -23.86 -2.16 -10.49
C ASP A 121 -24.08 -3.65 -10.81
N ALA A 122 -23.34 -4.20 -11.78
CA ALA A 122 -23.37 -5.62 -12.09
C ALA A 122 -22.69 -6.47 -10.99
N ALA A 123 -21.59 -6.01 -10.41
CA ALA A 123 -20.90 -6.67 -9.31
C ALA A 123 -21.79 -6.74 -8.05
N VAL A 124 -22.50 -5.67 -7.74
CA VAL A 124 -23.44 -5.63 -6.61
C VAL A 124 -24.56 -6.66 -6.78
N ARG A 125 -25.11 -6.81 -8.00
CA ARG A 125 -26.10 -7.86 -8.28
C ARG A 125 -25.49 -9.26 -8.14
N LEU A 126 -24.30 -9.48 -8.67
CA LEU A 126 -23.61 -10.78 -8.53
C LEU A 126 -23.36 -11.14 -7.05
N ALA A 127 -22.96 -10.17 -6.25
CA ALA A 127 -22.70 -10.39 -4.83
C ALA A 127 -23.95 -10.84 -4.05
N GLN A 128 -25.15 -10.46 -4.48
CA GLN A 128 -26.42 -10.90 -3.85
C GLN A 128 -26.61 -12.41 -3.98
N ASP A 129 -26.10 -13.03 -5.04
CA ASP A 129 -26.18 -14.48 -5.28
C ASP A 129 -25.06 -15.27 -4.57
N HIS A 130 -24.12 -14.55 -3.92
CA HIS A 130 -22.94 -15.14 -3.28
C HIS A 130 -22.84 -14.68 -1.81
N PRO A 131 -23.41 -15.42 -0.84
CA PRO A 131 -23.35 -15.05 0.57
C PRO A 131 -21.91 -14.81 1.05
N GLY A 132 -21.69 -13.68 1.74
CA GLY A 132 -20.38 -13.26 2.20
C GLY A 132 -19.48 -12.61 1.14
N ALA A 133 -19.97 -12.43 -0.09
CA ALA A 133 -19.33 -11.54 -1.06
C ALA A 133 -19.63 -10.07 -0.71
N LEU A 134 -18.63 -9.20 -0.87
CA LEU A 134 -18.75 -7.77 -0.64
C LEU A 134 -18.17 -7.02 -1.83
N VAL A 135 -18.86 -5.98 -2.29
CA VAL A 135 -18.36 -5.03 -3.28
C VAL A 135 -17.97 -3.74 -2.55
N GLU A 136 -16.70 -3.39 -2.64
CA GLU A 136 -16.15 -2.14 -2.11
C GLU A 136 -15.99 -1.14 -3.26
N ASP A 137 -16.81 -0.10 -3.27
CA ASP A 137 -16.68 1.01 -4.22
C ASP A 137 -15.64 2.01 -3.69
N LYS A 138 -14.50 2.11 -4.36
CA LYS A 138 -13.42 3.07 -4.07
C LYS A 138 -13.44 4.25 -5.05
N GLY A 139 -14.57 4.54 -5.71
CA GLY A 139 -14.70 5.59 -6.72
C GLY A 139 -14.06 5.21 -8.05
N LEU A 140 -12.74 5.28 -8.17
CA LEU A 140 -11.99 4.95 -9.40
C LEU A 140 -11.44 3.51 -9.42
N ALA A 141 -11.67 2.73 -8.37
CA ALA A 141 -11.34 1.33 -8.28
C ALA A 141 -12.51 0.55 -7.64
N LEU A 142 -12.55 -0.76 -7.84
CA LEU A 142 -13.62 -1.61 -7.34
C LEU A 142 -13.01 -2.88 -6.74
N GLY A 143 -13.19 -3.08 -5.42
CA GLY A 143 -12.79 -4.28 -4.71
C GLY A 143 -13.91 -5.32 -4.66
N LEU A 144 -13.66 -6.55 -5.09
CA LEU A 144 -14.57 -7.66 -4.97
C LEU A 144 -14.02 -8.65 -3.95
N HIS A 145 -14.61 -8.70 -2.77
CA HIS A 145 -14.15 -9.49 -1.63
C HIS A 145 -15.01 -10.73 -1.42
N TRP A 146 -14.37 -11.83 -0.96
CA TRP A 146 -15.07 -13.08 -0.58
C TRP A 146 -14.50 -13.71 0.70
N ARG A 147 -13.77 -12.94 1.50
CA ARG A 147 -13.20 -13.43 2.78
C ARG A 147 -14.28 -13.94 3.74
N MET A 148 -15.44 -13.27 3.75
CA MET A 148 -16.57 -13.61 4.62
C MET A 148 -17.49 -14.68 4.03
N ALA A 149 -17.18 -15.22 2.84
CA ALA A 149 -17.97 -16.32 2.29
C ALA A 149 -17.81 -17.59 3.15
N PRO A 150 -18.89 -18.38 3.33
CA PRO A 150 -18.84 -19.66 4.03
C PRO A 150 -17.77 -20.57 3.43
N ASP A 151 -17.06 -21.34 4.26
CA ASP A 151 -15.93 -22.17 3.81
C ASP A 151 -16.34 -23.16 2.70
N ALA A 152 -17.56 -23.72 2.79
CA ALA A 152 -18.10 -24.62 1.78
C ALA A 152 -18.26 -23.97 0.38
N SER A 153 -18.46 -22.66 0.29
CA SER A 153 -18.67 -21.93 -0.96
C SER A 153 -17.54 -20.94 -1.30
N LYS A 154 -16.60 -20.73 -0.40
CA LYS A 154 -15.55 -19.70 -0.52
C LYS A 154 -14.76 -19.79 -1.83
N ALA A 155 -14.34 -20.99 -2.19
CA ALA A 155 -13.60 -21.23 -3.45
C ALA A 155 -14.46 -20.92 -4.69
N ALA A 156 -15.74 -21.32 -4.69
CA ALA A 156 -16.68 -21.10 -5.79
C ALA A 156 -17.01 -19.60 -5.92
N THR A 157 -17.28 -18.93 -4.79
CA THR A 157 -17.51 -17.48 -4.74
C THR A 157 -16.31 -16.72 -5.30
N GLY A 158 -15.10 -17.05 -4.84
CA GLY A 158 -13.90 -16.42 -5.35
C GLY A 158 -13.66 -16.66 -6.84
N ALA A 159 -13.99 -17.87 -7.36
CA ALA A 159 -13.92 -18.16 -8.79
C ALA A 159 -14.91 -17.32 -9.60
N ALA A 160 -16.16 -17.20 -9.13
CA ALA A 160 -17.20 -16.40 -9.78
C ALA A 160 -16.82 -14.90 -9.84
N LEU A 161 -16.35 -14.33 -8.73
CA LEU A 161 -15.94 -12.91 -8.67
C LEU A 161 -14.73 -12.65 -9.57
N ARG A 162 -13.72 -13.53 -9.60
CA ARG A 162 -12.58 -13.41 -10.51
C ARG A 162 -12.98 -13.50 -11.98
N ALA A 163 -13.85 -14.45 -12.33
CA ALA A 163 -14.35 -14.59 -13.69
C ALA A 163 -15.13 -13.35 -14.14
N PHE A 164 -16.00 -12.82 -13.27
CA PHE A 164 -16.70 -11.57 -13.51
C PHE A 164 -15.75 -10.40 -13.73
N ALA A 165 -14.76 -10.22 -12.85
CA ALA A 165 -13.76 -9.16 -12.96
C ALA A 165 -12.96 -9.27 -14.27
N ALA A 166 -12.56 -10.47 -14.67
CA ALA A 166 -11.85 -10.69 -15.92
C ALA A 166 -12.71 -10.31 -17.15
N GLY A 167 -14.00 -10.66 -17.15
CA GLY A 167 -14.94 -10.27 -18.20
C GLY A 167 -15.14 -8.75 -18.27
N ALA A 168 -15.15 -8.08 -17.13
CA ALA A 168 -15.34 -6.63 -17.05
C ALA A 168 -14.22 -5.81 -17.73
N LEU A 169 -13.00 -6.34 -17.80
CA LEU A 169 -11.87 -5.67 -18.47
C LEU A 169 -12.10 -5.40 -19.96
N THR A 170 -12.95 -6.19 -20.63
CA THR A 170 -13.29 -5.94 -22.05
C THR A 170 -13.91 -4.56 -22.26
N GLY A 171 -14.67 -4.08 -21.27
CA GLY A 171 -15.28 -2.74 -21.30
C GLY A 171 -14.47 -1.65 -20.61
N LEU A 172 -13.27 -1.99 -20.08
CA LEU A 172 -12.40 -1.11 -19.30
C LEU A 172 -10.93 -1.29 -19.72
N PRO A 173 -10.53 -0.87 -20.94
CA PRO A 173 -9.19 -1.13 -21.49
C PRO A 173 -8.06 -0.48 -20.66
N GLU A 174 -8.35 0.62 -19.96
CA GLU A 174 -7.40 1.33 -19.08
C GLU A 174 -7.29 0.70 -17.69
N TYR A 175 -8.02 -0.40 -17.41
CA TYR A 175 -8.02 -1.07 -16.13
C TYR A 175 -7.24 -2.37 -16.17
N GLN A 176 -6.82 -2.82 -15.00
CA GLN A 176 -6.20 -4.11 -14.74
C GLN A 176 -6.79 -4.74 -13.49
N LEU A 177 -6.53 -6.04 -13.33
CA LEU A 177 -6.86 -6.76 -12.10
C LEU A 177 -5.64 -6.82 -11.20
N GLN A 178 -5.85 -6.50 -9.93
CA GLN A 178 -4.89 -6.72 -8.85
C GLN A 178 -5.43 -7.82 -7.93
N PRO A 179 -4.83 -9.01 -7.92
CA PRO A 179 -5.20 -10.06 -6.97
C PRO A 179 -4.67 -9.74 -5.58
N GLY A 180 -5.47 -10.08 -4.55
CA GLY A 180 -5.10 -10.02 -3.14
C GLY A 180 -5.66 -11.23 -2.37
N ASP A 181 -5.47 -11.25 -1.06
CA ASP A 181 -5.96 -12.31 -0.20
C ASP A 181 -7.49 -12.24 -0.05
N HIS A 182 -8.20 -13.14 -0.72
CA HIS A 182 -9.66 -13.20 -0.80
C HIS A 182 -10.30 -11.91 -1.36
N VAL A 183 -9.60 -11.24 -2.26
CA VAL A 183 -10.06 -10.06 -2.99
C VAL A 183 -9.51 -10.06 -4.41
N ILE A 184 -10.25 -9.48 -5.34
CA ILE A 184 -9.78 -9.05 -6.66
C ILE A 184 -10.17 -7.60 -6.87
N GLU A 185 -9.22 -6.74 -7.22
CA GLU A 185 -9.47 -5.32 -7.42
C GLU A 185 -9.36 -4.97 -8.90
N LEU A 186 -10.36 -4.25 -9.43
CA LEU A 186 -10.29 -3.57 -10.71
C LEU A 186 -9.77 -2.16 -10.47
N ARG A 187 -8.62 -1.81 -11.07
CA ARG A 187 -7.98 -0.50 -10.90
C ARG A 187 -7.34 0.00 -12.20
N PRO A 188 -7.13 1.31 -12.35
CA PRO A 188 -6.40 1.84 -13.51
C PRO A 188 -5.00 1.23 -13.66
N ARG A 189 -4.58 0.95 -14.91
CA ARG A 189 -3.29 0.29 -15.23
C ARG A 189 -2.07 1.12 -14.86
N HIS A 190 -2.18 2.43 -15.00
CA HIS A 190 -1.04 3.35 -14.91
C HIS A 190 -0.90 3.98 -13.52
N ALA A 191 -1.57 3.42 -12.52
CA ALA A 191 -1.50 3.88 -11.16
C ALA A 191 -0.90 2.79 -10.26
N ASP A 192 0.27 3.06 -9.72
CA ASP A 192 0.93 2.29 -8.68
C ASP A 192 1.63 3.23 -7.70
N LYS A 193 2.11 2.68 -6.57
CA LYS A 193 2.77 3.48 -5.54
C LYS A 193 4.07 4.13 -6.06
N GLY A 194 4.77 3.48 -6.99
CA GLY A 194 5.98 4.03 -7.62
C GLY A 194 5.69 5.27 -8.46
N SER A 195 4.71 5.19 -9.35
CA SER A 195 4.30 6.34 -10.19
C SER A 195 3.82 7.53 -9.35
N ALA A 196 3.14 7.28 -8.22
CA ALA A 196 2.73 8.33 -7.29
C ALA A 196 3.94 9.00 -6.62
N ILE A 197 4.92 8.20 -6.15
CA ILE A 197 6.17 8.71 -5.56
C ILE A 197 6.94 9.56 -6.57
N LEU A 198 7.14 9.06 -7.80
CA LEU A 198 7.81 9.81 -8.86
C LEU A 198 7.14 11.14 -9.14
N ALA A 199 5.81 11.16 -9.23
CA ALA A 199 5.07 12.39 -9.45
C ALA A 199 5.19 13.40 -8.28
N PHE A 200 5.35 12.94 -7.02
CA PHE A 200 5.68 13.84 -5.91
C PHE A 200 7.12 14.38 -6.01
N LEU A 201 8.09 13.55 -6.41
CA LEU A 201 9.48 13.95 -6.54
C LEU A 201 9.74 15.02 -7.61
N GLU A 202 8.82 15.20 -8.55
CA GLU A 202 8.86 16.28 -9.55
C GLU A 202 8.42 17.64 -9.00
N GLU A 203 7.83 17.69 -7.81
CA GLU A 203 7.16 18.87 -7.27
C GLU A 203 7.67 19.28 -5.88
N PRO A 204 7.71 20.62 -5.57
CA PRO A 204 7.89 21.04 -4.19
C PRO A 204 6.76 20.50 -3.27
N PRO A 205 7.06 20.12 -2.03
CA PRO A 205 8.34 20.24 -1.32
C PRO A 205 9.27 19.02 -1.50
N PHE A 206 8.94 18.04 -2.32
CA PHE A 206 9.66 16.77 -2.46
C PHE A 206 10.84 16.86 -3.43
N ALA A 207 10.77 17.75 -4.41
CA ALA A 207 11.77 17.87 -5.47
C ALA A 207 13.18 18.13 -4.92
N GLY A 208 14.19 17.37 -5.46
CA GLY A 208 15.58 17.50 -5.10
C GLY A 208 15.98 16.92 -3.73
N ARG A 209 15.07 16.18 -3.08
CA ARG A 209 15.32 15.52 -1.81
C ARG A 209 15.69 14.04 -1.98
N VAL A 210 16.24 13.43 -0.94
CA VAL A 210 16.53 11.99 -0.90
C VAL A 210 15.20 11.26 -0.66
N PRO A 211 14.70 10.46 -1.63
CA PRO A 211 13.46 9.74 -1.43
C PRO A 211 13.66 8.58 -0.45
N VAL A 212 12.72 8.42 0.46
CA VAL A 212 12.66 7.32 1.43
C VAL A 212 11.27 6.73 1.39
N PHE A 213 11.16 5.42 1.16
CA PHE A 213 9.86 4.74 1.14
C PHE A 213 9.90 3.49 2.01
N ALA A 214 8.92 3.35 2.90
CA ALA A 214 8.66 2.15 3.70
C ALA A 214 7.32 1.53 3.32
N GLY A 215 7.29 0.20 3.15
CA GLY A 215 6.10 -0.58 2.79
C GLY A 215 6.30 -2.06 3.09
N ASP A 216 5.25 -2.90 3.01
CA ASP A 216 5.27 -4.29 3.48
C ASP A 216 4.88 -5.31 2.40
N ASP A 217 4.12 -4.93 1.38
CA ASP A 217 3.52 -5.90 0.46
C ASP A 217 4.04 -5.79 -0.99
N LEU A 218 3.46 -6.63 -1.88
CA LEU A 218 3.83 -6.65 -3.30
C LEU A 218 3.46 -5.36 -4.03
N THR A 219 2.49 -4.60 -3.54
CA THR A 219 2.08 -3.33 -4.16
C THR A 219 3.08 -2.21 -3.90
N ASP A 220 4.02 -2.43 -2.98
CA ASP A 220 5.11 -1.51 -2.64
C ASP A 220 6.34 -1.66 -3.53
N GLU A 221 6.49 -2.80 -4.22
CA GLU A 221 7.66 -3.06 -5.07
C GLU A 221 7.92 -1.98 -6.13
N PRO A 222 6.90 -1.45 -6.85
CA PRO A 222 7.12 -0.30 -7.73
C PRO A 222 7.64 0.95 -6.99
N GLY A 223 7.23 1.15 -5.73
CA GLY A 223 7.71 2.23 -4.87
C GLY A 223 9.17 2.04 -4.48
N PHE A 224 9.57 0.82 -4.07
CA PHE A 224 10.96 0.49 -3.78
C PHE A 224 11.85 0.71 -5.01
N ALA A 225 11.44 0.22 -6.18
CA ALA A 225 12.17 0.43 -7.42
C ALA A 225 12.30 1.92 -7.77
N ALA A 226 11.24 2.71 -7.58
CA ALA A 226 11.24 4.15 -7.85
C ALA A 226 12.25 4.89 -6.96
N VAL A 227 12.27 4.65 -5.64
CA VAL A 227 13.21 5.33 -4.74
C VAL A 227 14.64 4.88 -4.97
N GLU A 228 14.90 3.59 -5.24
CA GLU A 228 16.24 3.08 -5.55
C GLU A 228 16.81 3.69 -6.84
N ALA A 229 15.97 3.83 -7.89
CA ALA A 229 16.38 4.49 -9.14
C ALA A 229 16.78 5.96 -8.95
N HIS A 230 16.35 6.60 -7.86
CA HIS A 230 16.67 7.98 -7.51
C HIS A 230 17.69 8.10 -6.37
N GLY A 231 18.44 7.02 -6.07
CA GLY A 231 19.47 7.01 -5.04
C GLY A 231 18.93 7.14 -3.62
N GLY A 232 17.70 6.68 -3.41
CA GLY A 232 16.98 6.77 -2.16
C GLY A 232 17.14 5.56 -1.24
N ILE A 233 16.23 5.44 -0.29
CA ILE A 233 16.21 4.42 0.77
C ILE A 233 14.89 3.67 0.72
N SER A 234 14.91 2.38 0.35
CA SER A 234 13.75 1.50 0.31
C SER A 234 13.75 0.55 1.51
N ILE A 235 12.65 0.51 2.26
CA ILE A 235 12.54 -0.20 3.53
C ILE A 235 11.37 -1.18 3.45
N LEU A 236 11.68 -2.48 3.46
CA LEU A 236 10.66 -3.52 3.62
C LEU A 236 10.29 -3.65 5.10
N VAL A 237 9.00 -3.69 5.38
CA VAL A 237 8.46 -3.95 6.72
C VAL A 237 7.89 -5.37 6.75
N GLY A 238 8.17 -6.12 7.83
CA GLY A 238 7.72 -7.51 7.96
C GLY A 238 8.65 -8.52 7.29
N ASP A 239 8.22 -9.77 7.18
CA ASP A 239 9.06 -10.95 6.88
C ASP A 239 8.93 -11.46 5.42
N ARG A 240 8.33 -10.69 4.51
CA ARG A 240 8.17 -11.06 3.11
C ARG A 240 9.53 -11.24 2.42
N THR A 241 9.68 -12.29 1.64
CA THR A 241 10.89 -12.59 0.85
C THR A 241 10.77 -12.08 -0.59
N GLY A 242 11.91 -11.89 -1.27
CA GLY A 242 11.93 -11.55 -2.70
C GLY A 242 11.55 -10.08 -3.00
N SER A 243 11.90 -9.15 -2.10
CA SER A 243 11.71 -7.71 -2.29
C SER A 243 12.89 -7.04 -3.01
N ALA A 244 12.60 -5.95 -3.72
CA ALA A 244 13.58 -5.01 -4.25
C ALA A 244 14.08 -4.01 -3.20
N ALA A 245 13.51 -3.99 -2.00
CA ALA A 245 13.96 -3.15 -0.90
C ALA A 245 15.38 -3.51 -0.47
N ARG A 246 16.15 -2.50 -0.02
CA ARG A 246 17.55 -2.68 0.42
C ARG A 246 17.71 -2.68 1.94
N PHE A 247 16.69 -2.24 2.66
CA PHE A 247 16.68 -2.20 4.11
C PHE A 247 15.44 -2.90 4.66
N HIS A 248 15.48 -3.24 5.94
CA HIS A 248 14.42 -4.02 6.58
C HIS A 248 14.11 -3.51 8.00
N LEU A 249 12.83 -3.57 8.34
CA LEU A 249 12.29 -3.40 9.69
C LEU A 249 11.28 -4.52 9.96
N ASP A 250 11.35 -5.15 11.13
CA ASP A 250 10.59 -6.37 11.42
C ASP A 250 9.07 -6.17 11.51
N SER A 251 8.59 -4.96 11.79
CA SER A 251 7.18 -4.71 12.09
C SER A 251 6.82 -3.23 12.09
N PRO A 252 5.53 -2.86 12.08
CA PRO A 252 5.07 -1.49 12.30
C PRO A 252 5.64 -0.85 13.59
N ALA A 253 5.79 -1.64 14.65
CA ALA A 253 6.41 -1.15 15.89
C ALA A 253 7.90 -0.79 15.69
N ALA A 254 8.62 -1.50 14.82
CA ALA A 254 9.98 -1.14 14.44
C ALA A 254 10.02 0.14 13.59
N VAL A 255 9.03 0.35 12.71
CA VAL A 255 8.86 1.62 11.96
C VAL A 255 8.62 2.77 12.93
N HIS A 256 7.74 2.60 13.92
CA HIS A 256 7.50 3.62 14.95
C HIS A 256 8.79 4.01 15.68
N ARG A 257 9.58 3.02 16.13
CA ARG A 257 10.87 3.30 16.79
C ARG A 257 11.85 4.03 15.86
N TRP A 258 11.94 3.61 14.61
CA TRP A 258 12.82 4.25 13.61
C TRP A 258 12.39 5.70 13.31
N LEU A 259 11.09 5.97 13.25
CA LEU A 259 10.55 7.33 13.10
C LEU A 259 10.67 8.16 14.37
N GLY A 260 10.98 7.56 15.54
CA GLY A 260 11.04 8.24 16.83
C GLY A 260 9.67 8.52 17.44
N VAL A 261 8.69 7.65 17.20
CA VAL A 261 7.40 7.68 17.91
C VAL A 261 7.65 7.33 19.38
N PRO A 262 7.21 8.13 20.35
CA PRO A 262 7.34 7.80 21.76
C PRO A 262 6.65 6.45 22.07
N ALA A 263 7.31 5.63 22.90
CA ALA A 263 6.71 4.39 23.36
C ALA A 263 5.44 4.68 24.17
N ASP A 264 4.35 4.00 23.86
CA ASP A 264 3.15 4.08 24.68
C ASP A 264 3.36 3.22 25.95
N PRO A 265 3.42 3.83 27.13
CA PRO A 265 3.64 3.10 28.36
C PRO A 265 2.46 2.20 28.77
N SER A 266 1.29 2.39 28.16
CA SER A 266 0.08 1.60 28.44
C SER A 266 0.02 0.29 27.68
N LEU A 267 0.87 0.10 26.63
CA LEU A 267 0.90 -1.14 25.85
C LEU A 267 1.88 -2.17 26.48
N PRO A 268 1.50 -3.46 26.50
CA PRO A 268 2.37 -4.52 26.98
C PRO A 268 3.65 -4.60 26.12
N GLU A 269 4.75 -5.03 26.74
CA GLU A 269 6.09 -5.06 26.14
C GLU A 269 6.19 -5.91 24.86
N THR A 270 5.28 -6.87 24.69
CA THR A 270 5.14 -7.73 23.49
C THR A 270 4.48 -7.02 22.30
N ALA A 271 3.92 -5.84 22.50
CA ALA A 271 3.34 -5.01 21.43
C ALA A 271 4.19 -3.76 21.12
N ARG A 272 5.39 -3.68 21.74
CA ARG A 272 6.35 -2.56 21.56
C ARG A 272 7.37 -2.82 20.48
#